data_6d93d469252699c78c389889151f78dd
#
_entry.id   6d93d469252699c78c389889151f78dd
#
_cell.length_a   1.000
_cell.length_b   1.000
_cell.length_c   1.000
_cell.angle_alpha   90.00
_cell.angle_beta   90.00
_cell.angle_gamma   90.00
#
_symmetry.space_group_name_H-M   'P 1'
#
loop_
_entity.id
_entity.type
_entity.pdbx_description
1 polymer ?
#
loop_
_entity_poly.entity_id
_entity_poly.type
_entity_poly.pdbx_seq_one_letter_code
_entity_poly.pdbx_strand_id
1 'polypeptide(L)'
;MKDGGSWDIFFWRKWCFPDYFPYICAKFSRVIEKERAELRSEGLVKVYGKRTVVNNVSFNVHQGEIVGLLGPNGAGKTTSFYMTTGLVVPNGGHIYLAGEEITTDPVYKRARKGIGYLAQEASVFRKMSVEDNIASVLEMTGKPKDYQRDKLESLIDEFRLQKVRKNLGDQLSGGERRRTEIARCLAIDPLFIMLDEPFAGVDPIAVEDIQYIVWKLKQKNIGVLITDHNVEETLCITDRAYLLFEGQILFHGTPEELAVNPVVLDKYLTRSFKLRLKDFQKMDKERTAGAEENKEEIKPESGK
;
A
#
# COMPACT_ATOMS: atom_id res chain seq x y z
N MET A 1 -25.82 18.05 -30.76
CA MET A 1 -25.23 19.41 -30.65
C MET A 1 -24.88 19.57 -29.18
N LYS A 2 -23.63 19.33 -28.78
CA LYS A 2 -22.55 20.28 -28.43
C LYS A 2 -22.93 21.12 -27.19
N ASP A 3 -22.22 21.26 -26.10
CA ASP A 3 -20.79 21.16 -25.84
C ASP A 3 -20.55 20.99 -24.35
N GLY A 4 -19.50 20.26 -23.99
CA GLY A 4 -18.95 20.24 -22.65
C GLY A 4 -18.23 21.56 -22.36
N GLY A 5 -18.76 22.33 -21.41
CA GLY A 5 -18.16 23.57 -20.95
C GLY A 5 -17.12 23.31 -19.86
N SER A 6 -15.85 23.40 -20.24
CA SER A 6 -14.75 23.69 -19.32
C SER A 6 -15.04 25.02 -18.63
N TRP A 7 -15.31 25.00 -17.33
CA TRP A 7 -15.52 26.23 -16.55
C TRP A 7 -14.16 26.85 -16.25
N ASP A 8 -13.79 27.84 -17.04
CA ASP A 8 -12.58 28.64 -16.90
C ASP A 8 -12.54 29.35 -15.54
N ILE A 9 -11.58 28.98 -14.72
CA ILE A 9 -11.19 29.66 -13.47
C ILE A 9 -10.88 31.15 -13.72
N PHE A 10 -10.63 31.55 -14.96
CA PHE A 10 -10.38 32.93 -15.37
C PHE A 10 -11.62 33.84 -15.35
N PHE A 11 -12.84 33.32 -15.46
CA PHE A 11 -14.05 34.12 -15.51
C PHE A 11 -14.46 34.68 -14.13
N TRP A 12 -14.12 34.00 -13.05
CA TRP A 12 -14.47 34.40 -11.67
C TRP A 12 -13.53 35.48 -11.10
N ARG A 13 -12.37 35.72 -11.69
CA ARG A 13 -11.36 36.64 -11.20
C ARG A 13 -11.74 38.12 -11.40
N LYS A 14 -12.76 38.43 -12.19
CA LYS A 14 -13.12 39.79 -12.60
C LYS A 14 -14.32 40.40 -11.85
N TRP A 15 -15.08 39.61 -11.08
CA TRP A 15 -16.34 40.07 -10.49
C TRP A 15 -16.52 39.77 -9.00
N CYS A 16 -15.59 39.15 -8.31
CA CYS A 16 -15.67 38.96 -6.86
C CYS A 16 -14.59 39.77 -6.14
N PHE A 17 -15.01 40.49 -5.11
CA PHE A 17 -14.22 41.36 -4.24
C PHE A 17 -12.84 40.87 -3.89
N PRO A 18 -11.76 41.63 -4.19
CA PRO A 18 -10.36 41.19 -4.00
C PRO A 18 -10.02 40.78 -2.55
N ASP A 19 -10.67 41.35 -1.58
CA ASP A 19 -10.39 41.18 -0.15
C ASP A 19 -10.96 39.87 0.46
N TYR A 20 -11.91 39.22 -0.22
CA TYR A 20 -12.54 37.98 0.26
C TYR A 20 -11.98 36.72 -0.42
N PHE A 21 -11.27 36.86 -1.54
CA PHE A 21 -10.75 35.73 -2.30
C PHE A 21 -9.73 34.85 -1.53
N PRO A 22 -8.78 35.43 -0.76
CA PRO A 22 -7.87 34.61 0.07
C PRO A 22 -8.60 33.84 1.18
N TYR A 23 -9.67 34.43 1.74
CA TYR A 23 -10.47 33.80 2.80
C TYR A 23 -11.33 32.65 2.27
N ILE A 24 -11.90 32.83 1.08
CA ILE A 24 -12.67 31.79 0.38
C ILE A 24 -11.76 30.67 -0.11
N CYS A 25 -10.61 30.98 -0.71
CA CYS A 25 -9.61 29.97 -1.07
C CYS A 25 -9.07 29.22 0.14
N ALA A 26 -8.76 29.88 1.25
CA ALA A 26 -8.31 29.24 2.48
C ALA A 26 -9.44 28.37 3.12
N LYS A 27 -10.69 28.80 3.03
CA LYS A 27 -11.84 28.04 3.52
C LYS A 27 -12.20 26.87 2.58
N PHE A 28 -12.10 27.05 1.25
CA PHE A 28 -12.24 25.99 0.26
C PHE A 28 -11.06 25.02 0.29
N SER A 29 -9.83 25.47 0.50
CA SER A 29 -8.69 24.56 0.74
C SER A 29 -8.89 23.72 2.00
N ARG A 30 -9.47 24.26 3.07
CA ARG A 30 -9.85 23.49 4.27
C ARG A 30 -11.05 22.56 4.08
N VAL A 31 -11.92 22.84 3.12
CA VAL A 31 -13.11 22.01 2.80
C VAL A 31 -12.78 20.93 1.77
N ILE A 32 -11.69 21.11 0.98
CA ILE A 32 -11.21 20.13 0.00
C ILE A 32 -10.13 19.21 0.59
N GLU A 33 -9.54 19.51 1.75
CA GLU A 33 -8.94 18.49 2.59
C GLU A 33 -10.07 17.63 3.19
N LYS A 34 -10.67 16.80 2.35
CA LYS A 34 -11.35 15.60 2.80
C LYS A 34 -10.34 14.90 3.68
N GLU A 35 -10.52 14.93 5.01
CA GLU A 35 -9.57 14.36 5.95
C GLU A 35 -9.18 12.98 5.45
N ARG A 36 -7.91 12.84 5.00
CA ARG A 36 -7.38 11.56 4.56
C ARG A 36 -7.47 10.65 5.75
N ALA A 37 -8.12 9.51 5.60
CA ALA A 37 -8.19 8.57 6.69
C ALA A 37 -6.76 8.23 7.14
N GLU A 38 -6.60 8.09 8.45
CA GLU A 38 -5.33 7.75 9.10
C GLU A 38 -5.45 6.41 9.80
N LEU A 39 -4.44 5.56 9.63
CA LEU A 39 -4.18 4.40 10.47
C LEU A 39 -3.06 4.78 11.44
N ARG A 40 -3.37 4.82 12.75
CA ARG A 40 -2.46 5.33 13.76
C ARG A 40 -2.30 4.35 14.92
N SER A 41 -1.05 4.12 15.30
CA SER A 41 -0.64 3.35 16.46
C SER A 41 0.02 4.27 17.47
N GLU A 42 -0.44 4.27 18.73
CA GLU A 42 0.03 5.16 19.79
C GLU A 42 0.52 4.37 20.99
N GLY A 43 1.77 4.63 21.39
CA GLY A 43 2.35 4.14 22.62
C GLY A 43 2.34 2.61 22.74
N LEU A 44 2.47 1.87 21.65
CA LEU A 44 2.36 0.41 21.65
C LEU A 44 3.41 -0.23 22.55
N VAL A 45 2.96 -1.14 23.39
CA VAL A 45 3.82 -1.94 24.26
C VAL A 45 3.49 -3.41 24.08
N LYS A 46 4.53 -4.25 23.96
CA LYS A 46 4.39 -5.71 23.95
C LYS A 46 5.46 -6.39 24.77
N VAL A 47 5.01 -7.23 25.67
CA VAL A 47 5.87 -8.03 26.58
C VAL A 47 5.61 -9.52 26.35
N TYR A 48 6.67 -10.29 26.13
CA TYR A 48 6.63 -11.75 26.10
C TYR A 48 7.45 -12.31 27.27
N GLY A 49 6.78 -12.93 28.23
CA GLY A 49 7.40 -13.37 29.47
C GLY A 49 8.01 -12.19 30.23
N LYS A 50 9.34 -12.14 30.33
CA LYS A 50 10.08 -11.04 30.97
C LYS A 50 10.68 -10.04 30.01
N ARG A 51 10.54 -10.26 28.70
CA ARG A 51 11.16 -9.42 27.66
C ARG A 51 10.15 -8.44 27.08
N THR A 52 10.41 -7.16 27.22
CA THR A 52 9.71 -6.11 26.47
C THR A 52 10.28 -6.07 25.06
N VAL A 53 9.46 -6.43 24.07
CA VAL A 53 9.85 -6.49 22.64
C VAL A 53 9.50 -5.20 21.92
N VAL A 54 8.39 -4.55 22.32
CA VAL A 54 7.97 -3.23 21.83
C VAL A 54 7.72 -2.36 23.05
N ASN A 55 8.30 -1.17 23.08
CA ASN A 55 8.28 -0.25 24.20
C ASN A 55 7.96 1.17 23.73
N ASN A 56 6.72 1.59 23.92
CA ASN A 56 6.22 2.92 23.60
C ASN A 56 6.42 3.32 22.12
N VAL A 57 6.04 2.42 21.18
CA VAL A 57 6.16 2.66 19.74
C VAL A 57 4.90 3.33 19.21
N SER A 58 5.10 4.47 18.53
CA SER A 58 4.03 5.22 17.87
C SER A 58 4.38 5.49 16.42
N PHE A 59 3.43 5.25 15.50
CA PHE A 59 3.56 5.55 14.07
C PHE A 59 2.18 5.71 13.44
N ASN A 60 2.13 6.33 12.29
CA ASN A 60 0.89 6.49 11.54
C ASN A 60 1.12 6.36 10.03
N VAL A 61 0.04 6.13 9.31
CA VAL A 61 -0.03 6.08 7.84
C VAL A 61 -1.28 6.81 7.40
N HIS A 62 -1.17 7.69 6.39
CA HIS A 62 -2.31 8.34 5.76
C HIS A 62 -2.71 7.63 4.47
N GLN A 63 -3.97 7.77 4.06
CA GLN A 63 -4.37 7.33 2.72
C GLN A 63 -3.54 8.01 1.64
N GLY A 64 -3.14 7.23 0.62
CA GLY A 64 -2.29 7.73 -0.47
C GLY A 64 -0.84 7.95 -0.06
N GLU A 65 -0.38 7.31 1.02
CA GLU A 65 0.99 7.36 1.51
C GLU A 65 1.58 5.94 1.62
N ILE A 66 2.87 5.80 1.35
CA ILE A 66 3.63 4.57 1.57
C ILE A 66 4.60 4.81 2.72
N VAL A 67 4.44 4.07 3.81
CA VAL A 67 5.26 4.19 5.02
C VAL A 67 6.04 2.90 5.24
N GLY A 68 7.36 3.02 5.44
CA GLY A 68 8.25 1.92 5.83
C GLY A 68 8.37 1.76 7.34
N LEU A 69 8.32 0.53 7.84
CA LEU A 69 8.64 0.19 9.22
C LEU A 69 9.91 -0.68 9.21
N LEU A 70 11.05 -0.04 9.39
CA LEU A 70 12.38 -0.60 9.18
C LEU A 70 13.11 -0.88 10.50
N GLY A 71 14.22 -1.60 10.45
CA GLY A 71 15.07 -1.87 11.59
C GLY A 71 15.72 -3.26 11.53
N PRO A 72 16.70 -3.56 12.37
CA PRO A 72 17.35 -4.86 12.41
C PRO A 72 16.43 -5.98 12.90
N ASN A 73 16.88 -7.23 12.76
CA ASN A 73 16.16 -8.37 13.30
C ASN A 73 16.03 -8.26 14.82
N GLY A 74 14.83 -8.54 15.32
CA GLY A 74 14.52 -8.41 16.75
C GLY A 74 14.24 -6.99 17.25
N ALA A 75 14.22 -5.97 16.37
CA ALA A 75 13.92 -4.58 16.73
C ALA A 75 12.44 -4.33 17.12
N GLY A 76 11.55 -5.30 16.92
CA GLY A 76 10.13 -5.16 17.24
C GLY A 76 9.23 -4.84 16.06
N LYS A 77 9.76 -4.75 14.81
CA LYS A 77 9.00 -4.43 13.59
C LYS A 77 7.77 -5.32 13.40
N THR A 78 8.00 -6.61 13.21
CA THR A 78 6.93 -7.61 12.98
C THR A 78 5.91 -7.62 14.11
N THR A 79 6.35 -7.46 15.36
CA THR A 79 5.45 -7.38 16.53
C THR A 79 4.58 -6.13 16.46
N SER A 80 5.15 -4.96 16.19
CA SER A 80 4.41 -3.69 16.04
C SER A 80 3.43 -3.76 14.87
N PHE A 81 3.86 -4.31 13.77
CA PHE A 81 3.04 -4.57 12.59
C PHE A 81 1.88 -5.53 12.90
N TYR A 82 2.14 -6.65 13.59
CA TYR A 82 1.10 -7.62 13.97
C TYR A 82 0.12 -7.06 15.00
N MET A 83 0.54 -6.16 15.87
CA MET A 83 -0.40 -5.44 16.73
C MET A 83 -1.33 -4.55 15.90
N THR A 84 -0.79 -3.87 14.87
CA THR A 84 -1.59 -3.00 13.98
C THR A 84 -2.51 -3.79 13.05
N THR A 85 -2.15 -5.00 12.62
CA THR A 85 -3.04 -5.88 11.86
C THR A 85 -4.11 -6.57 12.70
N GLY A 86 -3.92 -6.64 14.02
CA GLY A 86 -4.81 -7.36 14.95
C GLY A 86 -4.50 -8.84 15.12
N LEU A 87 -3.33 -9.30 14.65
CA LEU A 87 -2.81 -10.65 14.90
C LEU A 87 -2.29 -10.81 16.33
N VAL A 88 -1.80 -9.73 16.92
CA VAL A 88 -1.29 -9.68 18.28
C VAL A 88 -1.98 -8.56 19.04
N VAL A 89 -2.50 -8.84 20.23
CA VAL A 89 -3.06 -7.83 21.12
C VAL A 89 -1.91 -7.15 21.88
N PRO A 90 -1.82 -5.80 21.88
CA PRO A 90 -0.82 -5.07 22.65
C PRO A 90 -1.05 -5.23 24.18
N ASN A 91 0.00 -5.08 24.97
CA ASN A 91 -0.10 -4.97 26.42
C ASN A 91 -0.39 -3.54 26.88
N GLY A 92 -0.14 -2.55 26.05
CA GLY A 92 -0.42 -1.13 26.25
C GLY A 92 -0.39 -0.36 24.94
N GLY A 93 -0.93 0.85 24.94
CA GLY A 93 -1.09 1.68 23.78
C GLY A 93 -2.40 1.42 23.05
N HIS A 94 -2.65 2.21 22.01
CA HIS A 94 -3.93 2.24 21.28
C HIS A 94 -3.69 2.24 19.76
N ILE A 95 -4.67 1.74 19.02
CA ILE A 95 -4.65 1.71 17.55
C ILE A 95 -5.97 2.29 17.04
N TYR A 96 -5.87 3.24 16.11
CA TYR A 96 -7.00 3.96 15.55
C TYR A 96 -7.03 3.83 14.03
N LEU A 97 -8.23 3.69 13.48
CA LEU A 97 -8.51 3.75 12.05
C LEU A 97 -9.54 4.84 11.79
N ALA A 98 -9.16 5.87 11.04
CA ALA A 98 -10.05 7.02 10.75
C ALA A 98 -10.71 7.62 12.01
N GLY A 99 -9.96 7.69 13.11
CA GLY A 99 -10.43 8.21 14.41
C GLY A 99 -11.16 7.19 15.29
N GLU A 100 -11.53 6.02 14.77
CA GLU A 100 -12.16 4.95 15.55
C GLU A 100 -11.08 4.05 16.19
N GLU A 101 -11.21 3.75 17.49
CA GLU A 101 -10.32 2.84 18.17
C GLU A 101 -10.60 1.38 17.78
N ILE A 102 -9.54 0.69 17.33
CA ILE A 102 -9.60 -0.71 16.88
C ILE A 102 -8.65 -1.63 17.66
N THR A 103 -8.11 -1.19 18.78
CA THR A 103 -7.05 -1.87 19.55
C THR A 103 -7.37 -3.33 19.83
N THR A 104 -8.60 -3.63 20.23
CA THR A 104 -9.07 -4.98 20.58
C THR A 104 -9.76 -5.71 19.44
N ASP A 105 -9.94 -5.05 18.29
CA ASP A 105 -10.59 -5.68 17.14
C ASP A 105 -9.69 -6.77 16.52
N PRO A 106 -10.23 -7.98 16.31
CA PRO A 106 -9.51 -9.04 15.62
C PRO A 106 -9.37 -8.73 14.13
N VAL A 107 -8.43 -9.43 13.46
CA VAL A 107 -8.08 -9.23 12.03
C VAL A 107 -9.30 -9.11 11.12
N TYR A 108 -10.29 -10.00 11.25
CA TYR A 108 -11.47 -10.00 10.37
C TYR A 108 -12.34 -8.75 10.51
N LYS A 109 -12.43 -8.16 11.72
CA LYS A 109 -13.15 -6.89 11.91
C LYS A 109 -12.39 -5.74 11.29
N ARG A 110 -11.06 -5.70 11.47
CA ARG A 110 -10.19 -4.69 10.83
C ARG A 110 -10.24 -4.79 9.30
N ALA A 111 -10.28 -6.00 8.75
CA ALA A 111 -10.46 -6.21 7.32
C ALA A 111 -11.78 -5.62 6.81
N ARG A 112 -12.89 -5.82 7.51
CA ARG A 112 -14.20 -5.22 7.18
C ARG A 112 -14.23 -3.69 7.31
N LYS A 113 -13.36 -3.12 8.13
CA LYS A 113 -13.18 -1.66 8.27
C LYS A 113 -12.24 -1.08 7.22
N GLY A 114 -11.61 -1.91 6.38
CA GLY A 114 -10.79 -1.48 5.27
C GLY A 114 -9.28 -1.65 5.47
N ILE A 115 -8.82 -2.55 6.33
CA ILE A 115 -7.39 -2.92 6.45
C ILE A 115 -7.15 -4.24 5.73
N GLY A 116 -6.49 -4.18 4.56
CA GLY A 116 -5.97 -5.35 3.87
C GLY A 116 -4.65 -5.81 4.49
N TYR A 117 -4.44 -7.13 4.57
CA TYR A 117 -3.19 -7.70 5.07
C TYR A 117 -2.63 -8.72 4.08
N LEU A 118 -1.36 -8.55 3.75
CA LEU A 118 -0.60 -9.44 2.91
C LEU A 118 0.56 -10.03 3.71
N ALA A 119 0.44 -11.29 4.07
CA ALA A 119 1.42 -12.01 4.87
C ALA A 119 2.73 -12.25 4.11
N GLN A 120 3.81 -12.48 4.84
CA GLN A 120 5.10 -12.92 4.31
C GLN A 120 4.96 -14.28 3.61
N GLU A 121 4.27 -15.24 4.24
CA GLU A 121 4.02 -16.54 3.65
C GLU A 121 2.91 -16.48 2.59
N ALA A 122 3.03 -17.35 1.58
CA ALA A 122 2.06 -17.44 0.51
C ALA A 122 0.66 -17.78 1.03
N SER A 123 -0.30 -16.89 0.78
CA SER A 123 -1.69 -16.99 1.27
C SER A 123 -2.68 -17.47 0.20
N VAL A 124 -2.22 -17.69 -1.02
CA VAL A 124 -3.07 -18.15 -2.13
C VAL A 124 -3.64 -19.54 -1.86
N PHE A 125 -4.91 -19.76 -2.15
CA PHE A 125 -5.51 -21.09 -2.08
C PHE A 125 -4.96 -21.97 -3.20
N ARG A 126 -4.08 -22.90 -2.84
CA ARG A 126 -3.28 -23.69 -3.78
C ARG A 126 -4.09 -24.51 -4.78
N LYS A 127 -5.28 -25.01 -4.38
CA LYS A 127 -6.16 -25.87 -5.20
C LYS A 127 -7.31 -25.11 -5.85
N MET A 128 -7.29 -23.78 -5.79
CA MET A 128 -8.23 -22.90 -6.48
C MET A 128 -7.50 -22.22 -7.64
N SER A 129 -8.23 -21.89 -8.71
CA SER A 129 -7.69 -21.09 -9.80
C SER A 129 -7.41 -19.65 -9.33
N VAL A 130 -6.65 -18.87 -10.11
CA VAL A 130 -6.46 -17.45 -9.86
C VAL A 130 -7.80 -16.72 -9.78
N GLU A 131 -8.69 -16.99 -10.72
CA GLU A 131 -10.04 -16.43 -10.77
C GLU A 131 -10.83 -16.77 -9.51
N ASP A 132 -10.85 -18.05 -9.11
CA ASP A 132 -11.59 -18.48 -7.91
C ASP A 132 -10.98 -17.91 -6.63
N ASN A 133 -9.67 -17.77 -6.57
CA ASN A 133 -8.99 -17.09 -5.45
C ASN A 133 -9.48 -15.66 -5.24
N ILE A 134 -9.72 -14.90 -6.30
CA ILE A 134 -10.22 -13.52 -6.22
C ILE A 134 -11.74 -13.52 -6.01
N ALA A 135 -12.47 -14.34 -6.76
CA ALA A 135 -13.92 -14.44 -6.70
C ALA A 135 -14.42 -14.81 -5.31
N SER A 136 -13.75 -15.75 -4.63
CA SER A 136 -14.12 -16.17 -3.26
C SER A 136 -14.14 -15.00 -2.27
N VAL A 137 -13.19 -14.06 -2.39
CA VAL A 137 -13.16 -12.86 -1.54
C VAL A 137 -14.25 -11.87 -1.93
N LEU A 138 -14.50 -11.69 -3.24
CA LEU A 138 -15.58 -10.84 -3.73
C LEU A 138 -16.95 -11.32 -3.25
N GLU A 139 -17.20 -12.64 -3.24
CA GLU A 139 -18.43 -13.21 -2.71
C GLU A 139 -18.66 -12.90 -1.23
N MET A 140 -17.57 -12.92 -0.43
CA MET A 140 -17.65 -12.59 1.00
C MET A 140 -17.99 -11.11 1.26
N THR A 141 -17.85 -10.21 0.27
CA THR A 141 -18.24 -8.80 0.41
C THR A 141 -19.76 -8.60 0.45
N GLY A 142 -20.54 -9.56 -0.04
CA GLY A 142 -22.00 -9.45 -0.14
C GLY A 142 -22.50 -8.43 -1.17
N LYS A 143 -21.62 -7.86 -2.00
CA LYS A 143 -21.97 -6.89 -3.04
C LYS A 143 -22.73 -7.57 -4.20
N PRO A 144 -23.50 -6.81 -5.03
CA PRO A 144 -24.23 -7.37 -6.18
C PRO A 144 -23.34 -8.19 -7.12
N LYS A 145 -23.89 -9.22 -7.74
CA LYS A 145 -23.12 -10.12 -8.64
C LYS A 145 -22.51 -9.40 -9.85
N ASP A 146 -23.18 -8.39 -10.39
CA ASP A 146 -22.62 -7.58 -11.48
C ASP A 146 -21.36 -6.82 -11.01
N TYR A 147 -21.41 -6.19 -9.83
CA TYR A 147 -20.23 -5.56 -9.24
C TYR A 147 -19.09 -6.56 -9.03
N GLN A 148 -19.38 -7.75 -8.48
CA GLN A 148 -18.37 -8.79 -8.25
C GLN A 148 -17.70 -9.21 -9.56
N ARG A 149 -18.47 -9.42 -10.63
CA ARG A 149 -17.96 -9.77 -11.96
C ARG A 149 -17.08 -8.66 -12.53
N ASP A 150 -17.57 -7.42 -12.54
CA ASP A 150 -16.85 -6.30 -13.14
C ASP A 150 -15.56 -6.01 -12.35
N LYS A 151 -15.59 -6.13 -11.03
CA LYS A 151 -14.40 -6.00 -10.17
C LYS A 151 -13.41 -7.12 -10.41
N LEU A 152 -13.86 -8.37 -10.59
CA LEU A 152 -13.02 -9.52 -10.91
C LEU A 152 -12.26 -9.29 -12.22
N GLU A 153 -12.97 -8.91 -13.29
CA GLU A 153 -12.36 -8.64 -14.60
C GLU A 153 -11.34 -7.49 -14.49
N SER A 154 -11.71 -6.41 -13.81
CA SER A 154 -10.82 -5.28 -13.57
C SER A 154 -9.54 -5.69 -12.84
N LEU A 155 -9.62 -6.53 -11.80
CA LEU A 155 -8.45 -7.01 -11.05
C LEU A 155 -7.59 -7.96 -11.88
N ILE A 156 -8.20 -8.87 -12.65
CA ILE A 156 -7.47 -9.78 -13.55
C ILE A 156 -6.67 -8.97 -14.58
N ASP A 157 -7.28 -7.93 -15.16
CA ASP A 157 -6.63 -7.06 -16.16
C ASP A 157 -5.51 -6.23 -15.54
N GLU A 158 -5.80 -5.55 -14.45
CA GLU A 158 -4.85 -4.68 -13.77
C GLU A 158 -3.57 -5.40 -13.34
N PHE A 159 -3.72 -6.63 -12.82
CA PHE A 159 -2.60 -7.45 -12.35
C PHE A 159 -2.00 -8.35 -13.43
N ARG A 160 -2.45 -8.23 -14.69
CA ARG A 160 -1.96 -9.02 -15.84
C ARG A 160 -2.01 -10.52 -15.57
N LEU A 161 -3.15 -10.99 -15.04
CA LEU A 161 -3.38 -12.38 -14.67
C LEU A 161 -4.16 -13.18 -15.73
N GLN A 162 -4.50 -12.58 -16.88
CA GLN A 162 -5.31 -13.22 -17.93
C GLN A 162 -4.73 -14.55 -18.38
N LYS A 163 -3.41 -14.61 -18.62
CA LYS A 163 -2.72 -15.83 -19.12
C LYS A 163 -2.76 -16.99 -18.12
N VAL A 164 -2.80 -16.67 -16.82
CA VAL A 164 -2.79 -17.66 -15.72
C VAL A 164 -4.12 -17.73 -14.99
N ARG A 165 -5.16 -17.09 -15.50
CA ARG A 165 -6.49 -16.97 -14.88
C ARG A 165 -7.04 -18.31 -14.39
N LYS A 166 -6.88 -19.37 -15.17
CA LYS A 166 -7.37 -20.72 -14.86
C LYS A 166 -6.34 -21.62 -14.20
N ASN A 167 -5.10 -21.17 -14.04
CA ASN A 167 -4.06 -21.94 -13.37
C ASN A 167 -4.35 -22.04 -11.87
N LEU A 168 -4.02 -23.17 -11.28
CA LEU A 168 -4.14 -23.38 -9.84
C LEU A 168 -3.04 -22.59 -9.08
N GLY A 169 -3.32 -22.21 -7.86
CA GLY A 169 -2.41 -21.45 -7.02
C GLY A 169 -1.05 -22.11 -6.78
N ASP A 170 -0.96 -23.45 -6.82
CA ASP A 170 0.30 -24.20 -6.70
C ASP A 170 1.12 -24.24 -8.00
N GLN A 171 0.55 -23.81 -9.13
CA GLN A 171 1.22 -23.76 -10.44
C GLN A 171 1.82 -22.38 -10.75
N LEU A 172 1.56 -21.39 -9.91
CA LEU A 172 1.97 -20.01 -10.14
C LEU A 172 3.45 -19.80 -9.80
N SER A 173 4.14 -19.03 -10.64
CA SER A 173 5.44 -18.46 -10.28
C SER A 173 5.33 -17.54 -9.06
N GLY A 174 6.45 -17.21 -8.41
CA GLY A 174 6.46 -16.32 -7.24
C GLY A 174 5.79 -14.97 -7.50
N GLY A 175 6.12 -14.35 -8.65
CA GLY A 175 5.54 -13.06 -9.05
C GLY A 175 4.04 -13.14 -9.38
N GLU A 176 3.59 -14.18 -10.10
CA GLU A 176 2.17 -14.39 -10.40
C GLU A 176 1.36 -14.62 -9.13
N ARG A 177 1.90 -15.42 -8.21
CA ARG A 177 1.32 -15.67 -6.89
C ARG A 177 1.15 -14.37 -6.12
N ARG A 178 2.21 -13.55 -6.04
CA ARG A 178 2.17 -12.27 -5.31
C ARG A 178 1.17 -11.30 -5.91
N ARG A 179 1.09 -11.20 -7.24
CA ARG A 179 0.07 -10.40 -7.92
C ARG A 179 -1.36 -10.88 -7.61
N THR A 180 -1.57 -12.20 -7.57
CA THR A 180 -2.87 -12.79 -7.19
C THR A 180 -3.25 -12.46 -5.75
N GLU A 181 -2.31 -12.52 -4.82
CA GLU A 181 -2.52 -12.17 -3.40
C GLU A 181 -2.88 -10.70 -3.21
N ILE A 182 -2.19 -9.80 -3.93
CA ILE A 182 -2.51 -8.36 -3.88
C ILE A 182 -3.89 -8.10 -4.50
N ALA A 183 -4.21 -8.73 -5.63
CA ALA A 183 -5.53 -8.63 -6.25
C ALA A 183 -6.65 -9.08 -5.28
N ARG A 184 -6.43 -10.18 -4.53
CA ARG A 184 -7.35 -10.61 -3.46
C ARG A 184 -7.51 -9.57 -2.37
N CYS A 185 -6.43 -8.93 -1.92
CA CYS A 185 -6.51 -7.84 -0.95
C CYS A 185 -7.34 -6.67 -1.47
N LEU A 186 -7.23 -6.35 -2.75
CA LEU A 186 -7.97 -5.24 -3.36
C LEU A 186 -9.45 -5.55 -3.63
N ALA A 187 -9.84 -6.82 -3.59
CA ALA A 187 -11.22 -7.23 -3.77
C ALA A 187 -12.17 -6.66 -2.72
N ILE A 188 -11.67 -6.33 -1.52
CA ILE A 188 -12.45 -5.72 -0.42
C ILE A 188 -12.45 -4.20 -0.44
N ASP A 189 -11.85 -3.53 -1.43
CA ASP A 189 -11.69 -2.07 -1.52
C ASP A 189 -11.07 -1.47 -0.23
N PRO A 190 -9.84 -1.86 0.14
CA PRO A 190 -9.25 -1.44 1.40
C PRO A 190 -8.87 0.05 1.40
N LEU A 191 -8.93 0.68 2.58
CA LEU A 191 -8.38 2.02 2.81
C LEU A 191 -6.86 1.96 3.03
N PHE A 192 -6.40 0.88 3.66
CA PHE A 192 -4.99 0.62 3.96
C PHE A 192 -4.61 -0.82 3.61
N ILE A 193 -3.37 -1.01 3.17
CA ILE A 193 -2.79 -2.34 2.95
C ILE A 193 -1.52 -2.46 3.79
N MET A 194 -1.44 -3.55 4.53
CA MET A 194 -0.31 -3.93 5.36
C MET A 194 0.49 -5.01 4.63
N LEU A 195 1.76 -4.73 4.27
CA LEU A 195 2.65 -5.63 3.54
C LEU A 195 3.76 -6.12 4.47
N ASP A 196 3.76 -7.41 4.77
CA ASP A 196 4.79 -8.04 5.60
C ASP A 196 5.85 -8.69 4.70
N GLU A 197 7.06 -8.12 4.73
CA GLU A 197 8.22 -8.55 3.93
C GLU A 197 7.89 -8.89 2.46
N PRO A 198 7.31 -7.95 1.69
CA PRO A 198 6.84 -8.24 0.33
C PRO A 198 7.96 -8.60 -0.66
N PHE A 199 9.21 -8.27 -0.36
CA PHE A 199 10.38 -8.50 -1.22
C PHE A 199 11.19 -9.75 -0.82
N ALA A 200 10.83 -10.39 0.31
CA ALA A 200 11.57 -11.54 0.81
C ALA A 200 11.49 -12.75 -0.14
N GLY A 201 12.64 -13.28 -0.56
CA GLY A 201 12.71 -14.46 -1.40
C GLY A 201 12.16 -14.29 -2.82
N VAL A 202 12.04 -13.05 -3.28
CA VAL A 202 11.55 -12.70 -4.62
C VAL A 202 12.75 -12.36 -5.52
N ASP A 203 12.70 -12.75 -6.80
CA ASP A 203 13.71 -12.38 -7.77
C ASP A 203 13.68 -10.86 -8.08
N PRO A 204 14.81 -10.25 -8.51
CA PRO A 204 14.91 -8.80 -8.71
C PRO A 204 13.88 -8.22 -9.69
N ILE A 205 13.51 -8.97 -10.74
CA ILE A 205 12.52 -8.50 -11.73
C ILE A 205 11.14 -8.44 -11.09
N ALA A 206 10.79 -9.47 -10.32
CA ALA A 206 9.51 -9.52 -9.63
C ALA A 206 9.45 -8.50 -8.47
N VAL A 207 10.58 -8.16 -7.80
CA VAL A 207 10.66 -7.06 -6.83
C VAL A 207 10.24 -5.74 -7.49
N GLU A 208 10.77 -5.45 -8.69
CA GLU A 208 10.41 -4.23 -9.41
C GLU A 208 8.93 -4.17 -9.81
N ASP A 209 8.35 -5.30 -10.18
CA ASP A 209 6.90 -5.40 -10.45
C ASP A 209 6.06 -5.15 -9.19
N ILE A 210 6.48 -5.69 -8.04
CA ILE A 210 5.78 -5.47 -6.76
C ILE A 210 5.89 -4.00 -6.34
N GLN A 211 7.06 -3.39 -6.46
CA GLN A 211 7.26 -1.96 -6.17
C GLN A 211 6.35 -1.08 -7.03
N TYR A 212 6.27 -1.35 -8.33
CA TYR A 212 5.37 -0.65 -9.23
C TYR A 212 3.89 -0.82 -8.83
N ILE A 213 3.48 -2.02 -8.42
CA ILE A 213 2.13 -2.27 -7.92
C ILE A 213 1.87 -1.45 -6.65
N VAL A 214 2.79 -1.45 -5.70
CA VAL A 214 2.66 -0.68 -4.45
C VAL A 214 2.55 0.82 -4.74
N TRP A 215 3.35 1.34 -5.66
CA TRP A 215 3.22 2.71 -6.12
C TRP A 215 1.83 3.00 -6.72
N LYS A 216 1.27 2.07 -7.51
CA LYS A 216 -0.11 2.18 -8.04
C LYS A 216 -1.17 2.21 -6.93
N LEU A 217 -0.99 1.47 -5.84
CA LEU A 217 -1.91 1.52 -4.70
C LEU A 217 -1.97 2.93 -4.09
N LYS A 218 -0.81 3.59 -3.95
CA LYS A 218 -0.74 4.98 -3.53
C LYS A 218 -1.54 5.91 -4.47
N GLN A 219 -1.42 5.74 -5.79
CA GLN A 219 -2.18 6.54 -6.77
C GLN A 219 -3.70 6.33 -6.66
N LYS A 220 -4.13 5.18 -6.15
CA LYS A 220 -5.53 4.87 -5.84
C LYS A 220 -5.98 5.39 -4.47
N ASN A 221 -5.21 6.25 -3.84
CA ASN A 221 -5.46 6.78 -2.50
C ASN A 221 -5.56 5.68 -1.42
N ILE A 222 -4.82 4.58 -1.57
CA ILE A 222 -4.69 3.52 -0.56
C ILE A 222 -3.42 3.80 0.24
N GLY A 223 -3.52 3.83 1.58
CA GLY A 223 -2.35 3.93 2.46
C GLY A 223 -1.65 2.57 2.54
N VAL A 224 -0.32 2.56 2.52
CA VAL A 224 0.46 1.32 2.57
C VAL A 224 1.47 1.36 3.72
N LEU A 225 1.46 0.35 4.58
CA LEU A 225 2.51 0.11 5.56
C LEU A 225 3.32 -1.12 5.15
N ILE A 226 4.63 -0.96 5.04
CA ILE A 226 5.55 -2.02 4.61
C ILE A 226 6.55 -2.31 5.72
N THR A 227 6.72 -3.59 6.06
CA THR A 227 7.91 -4.07 6.79
C THR A 227 8.77 -4.88 5.82
N ASP A 228 10.07 -4.62 5.81
CA ASP A 228 11.02 -5.47 5.08
C ASP A 228 12.40 -5.40 5.72
N HIS A 229 13.22 -6.40 5.46
CA HIS A 229 14.64 -6.41 5.81
C HIS A 229 15.50 -5.84 4.68
N ASN A 230 14.98 -5.79 3.45
CA ASN A 230 15.63 -5.17 2.31
C ASN A 230 15.37 -3.65 2.31
N VAL A 231 16.28 -2.92 2.95
CA VAL A 231 16.15 -1.47 3.19
C VAL A 231 16.18 -0.68 1.89
N GLU A 232 17.07 -1.06 0.95
CA GLU A 232 17.23 -0.33 -0.31
C GLU A 232 15.94 -0.39 -1.13
N GLU A 233 15.35 -1.58 -1.27
CA GLU A 233 14.14 -1.80 -2.04
C GLU A 233 12.91 -1.15 -1.38
N THR A 234 12.90 -1.05 -0.05
CA THR A 234 11.81 -0.42 0.68
C THR A 234 11.92 1.11 0.63
N LEU A 235 13.09 1.68 0.90
CA LEU A 235 13.27 3.13 0.90
C LEU A 235 13.05 3.76 -0.48
N CYS A 236 13.30 3.02 -1.58
CA CYS A 236 13.08 3.57 -2.92
C CYS A 236 11.61 3.83 -3.29
N ILE A 237 10.66 3.26 -2.55
CA ILE A 237 9.22 3.41 -2.80
C ILE A 237 8.46 4.12 -1.68
N THR A 238 9.06 4.30 -0.50
CA THR A 238 8.40 4.92 0.65
C THR A 238 8.45 6.43 0.59
N ASP A 239 7.41 7.09 1.08
CA ASP A 239 7.38 8.55 1.28
C ASP A 239 8.11 8.93 2.56
N ARG A 240 7.99 8.09 3.59
CA ARG A 240 8.71 8.20 4.86
C ARG A 240 8.84 6.82 5.51
N ALA A 241 9.75 6.73 6.46
CA ALA A 241 9.92 5.50 7.21
C ALA A 241 10.17 5.76 8.70
N TYR A 242 9.80 4.78 9.51
CA TYR A 242 10.12 4.67 10.93
C TYR A 242 11.20 3.61 11.10
N LEU A 243 12.30 3.99 11.73
CA LEU A 243 13.38 3.06 12.06
C LEU A 243 13.22 2.60 13.52
N LEU A 244 12.92 1.32 13.70
CA LEU A 244 12.89 0.69 15.01
C LEU A 244 14.27 0.15 15.38
N PHE A 245 14.64 0.35 16.64
CA PHE A 245 15.83 -0.21 17.25
C PHE A 245 15.54 -0.54 18.71
N GLU A 246 15.84 -1.76 19.13
CA GLU A 246 15.63 -2.24 20.53
C GLU A 246 14.22 -1.98 21.08
N GLY A 247 13.21 -2.15 20.25
CA GLY A 247 11.79 -2.00 20.63
C GLY A 247 11.27 -0.56 20.69
N GLN A 248 12.02 0.42 20.20
CA GLN A 248 11.64 1.83 20.20
C GLN A 248 11.85 2.45 18.80
N ILE A 249 11.21 3.60 18.52
CA ILE A 249 11.50 4.40 17.33
C ILE A 249 12.81 5.14 17.59
N LEU A 250 13.83 4.79 16.82
CA LEU A 250 15.12 5.46 16.83
C LEU A 250 15.11 6.76 16.01
N PHE A 251 14.47 6.70 14.84
CA PHE A 251 14.34 7.83 13.91
C PHE A 251 13.11 7.66 13.03
N HIS A 252 12.57 8.75 12.53
CA HIS A 252 11.56 8.76 11.48
C HIS A 252 11.77 9.97 10.57
N GLY A 253 11.46 9.83 9.29
CA GLY A 253 11.61 10.90 8.30
C GLY A 253 11.51 10.35 6.89
N THR A 254 11.87 11.21 5.92
CA THR A 254 11.93 10.81 4.51
C THR A 254 13.11 9.86 4.25
N PRO A 255 13.12 9.11 3.14
CA PRO A 255 14.27 8.30 2.77
C PRO A 255 15.59 9.07 2.69
N GLU A 256 15.55 10.33 2.20
CA GLU A 256 16.71 11.20 2.11
C GLU A 256 17.24 11.58 3.50
N GLU A 257 16.34 11.91 4.44
CA GLU A 257 16.70 12.22 5.82
C GLU A 257 17.33 11.02 6.53
N LEU A 258 16.78 9.81 6.32
CA LEU A 258 17.35 8.58 6.88
C LEU A 258 18.75 8.29 6.29
N ALA A 259 18.93 8.47 4.98
CA ALA A 259 20.16 8.15 4.27
C ALA A 259 21.38 9.03 4.69
N VAL A 260 21.13 10.21 5.25
CA VAL A 260 22.20 11.13 5.70
C VAL A 260 22.34 11.21 7.23
N ASN A 261 21.41 10.59 7.97
CA ASN A 261 21.43 10.67 9.44
C ASN A 261 22.59 9.85 10.03
N PRO A 262 23.54 10.46 10.78
CA PRO A 262 24.70 9.73 11.30
C PRO A 262 24.35 8.58 12.24
N VAL A 263 23.28 8.69 13.03
CA VAL A 263 22.84 7.64 13.96
C VAL A 263 22.25 6.46 13.20
N VAL A 264 21.48 6.74 12.13
CA VAL A 264 20.90 5.71 11.26
C VAL A 264 22.00 4.96 10.50
N LEU A 265 22.99 5.71 9.97
CA LEU A 265 24.16 5.15 9.28
C LEU A 265 25.02 4.26 10.19
N ASP A 266 25.21 4.66 11.43
CA ASP A 266 26.04 3.91 12.37
C ASP A 266 25.35 2.65 12.91
N LYS A 267 24.04 2.74 13.21
CA LYS A 267 23.30 1.65 13.89
C LYS A 267 22.59 0.69 12.95
N TYR A 268 22.29 1.11 11.73
CA TYR A 268 21.44 0.31 10.83
C TYR A 268 21.89 0.30 9.38
N LEU A 269 22.08 1.47 8.76
CA LEU A 269 22.64 1.59 7.42
C LEU A 269 24.17 1.58 7.50
N THR A 270 24.85 1.12 6.46
CA THR A 270 26.30 1.27 6.39
C THR A 270 26.67 2.67 5.89
N ARG A 271 27.88 3.17 6.21
CA ARG A 271 28.37 4.45 5.67
C ARG A 271 28.50 4.49 4.15
N SER A 272 28.50 3.31 3.50
CA SER A 272 28.49 3.15 2.05
C SER A 272 27.08 3.09 1.44
N PHE A 273 26.02 3.19 2.24
CA PHE A 273 24.64 3.17 1.77
C PHE A 273 24.39 4.31 0.79
N LYS A 274 23.78 3.98 -0.35
CA LYS A 274 23.38 4.96 -1.37
C LYS A 274 21.91 4.78 -1.66
N LEU A 275 21.12 5.80 -1.39
CA LEU A 275 19.71 5.83 -1.72
C LEU A 275 19.56 5.83 -3.25
N ARG A 276 18.73 4.91 -3.76
CA ARG A 276 18.34 4.83 -5.17
C ARG A 276 16.85 5.13 -5.26
N LEU A 277 16.50 6.29 -5.76
CA LEU A 277 15.11 6.63 -6.03
C LEU A 277 14.73 6.17 -7.43
N LYS A 278 13.55 5.58 -7.59
CA LYS A 278 13.01 5.16 -8.88
C LYS A 278 11.96 6.16 -9.37
N ASP A 279 11.99 6.47 -10.66
CA ASP A 279 10.97 7.29 -11.32
C ASP A 279 9.81 6.39 -11.80
N PHE A 280 8.87 6.13 -10.90
CA PHE A 280 7.70 5.31 -11.18
C PHE A 280 6.73 5.97 -12.18
N GLN A 281 6.72 7.30 -12.28
CA GLN A 281 5.90 8.00 -13.28
C GLN A 281 6.39 7.73 -14.70
N LYS A 282 7.71 7.72 -14.89
CA LYS A 282 8.33 7.34 -16.17
C LYS A 282 8.05 5.88 -16.49
N MET A 283 8.23 4.98 -15.52
CA MET A 283 7.93 3.55 -15.68
C MET A 283 6.46 3.31 -16.05
N ASP A 284 5.52 4.04 -15.47
CA ASP A 284 4.09 3.93 -15.79
C ASP A 284 3.81 4.33 -17.24
N LYS A 285 4.38 5.42 -17.71
CA LYS A 285 4.25 5.87 -19.12
C LYS A 285 4.80 4.83 -20.10
N GLU A 286 5.99 4.30 -19.83
CA GLU A 286 6.63 3.28 -20.68
C GLU A 286 5.81 1.99 -20.72
N ARG A 287 5.29 1.52 -19.58
CA ARG A 287 4.45 0.31 -19.48
C ARG A 287 3.08 0.49 -20.16
N THR A 288 2.53 1.69 -20.16
CA THR A 288 1.25 2.02 -20.80
C THR A 288 1.44 2.09 -22.31
N ALA A 289 2.47 2.76 -22.82
CA ALA A 289 2.79 2.84 -24.24
C ALA A 289 3.03 1.44 -24.85
N GLY A 290 3.85 0.60 -24.22
CA GLY A 290 4.08 -0.77 -24.70
C GLY A 290 2.85 -1.69 -24.64
N ALA A 291 1.86 -1.38 -23.78
CA ALA A 291 0.60 -2.11 -23.74
C ALA A 291 -0.35 -1.69 -24.90
N GLU A 292 -0.27 -0.45 -25.36
CA GLU A 292 -1.04 0.06 -26.51
C GLU A 292 -0.46 -0.49 -27.83
N GLU A 293 0.85 -0.49 -28.01
CA GLU A 293 1.52 -1.09 -29.18
C GLU A 293 1.17 -2.58 -29.36
N ASN A 294 1.21 -3.36 -28.28
CA ASN A 294 0.84 -4.78 -28.31
C ASN A 294 -0.64 -5.02 -28.64
N LYS A 295 -1.54 -4.07 -28.36
CA LYS A 295 -2.97 -4.17 -28.74
C LYS A 295 -3.21 -3.87 -30.23
N GLU A 296 -2.37 -3.05 -30.85
CA GLU A 296 -2.46 -2.74 -32.29
C GLU A 296 -1.92 -3.89 -33.15
N GLU A 297 -0.86 -4.60 -32.70
CA GLU A 297 -0.32 -5.77 -33.41
C GLU A 297 -1.24 -7.00 -33.38
N ILE A 298 -2.19 -7.08 -32.44
CA ILE A 298 -3.12 -8.23 -32.30
C ILE A 298 -4.44 -8.02 -33.05
N LYS A 299 -4.65 -6.90 -33.78
CA LYS A 299 -5.82 -6.79 -34.65
C LYS A 299 -5.68 -7.77 -35.81
N PRO A 300 -6.57 -8.79 -35.93
CA PRO A 300 -6.51 -9.69 -37.07
C PRO A 300 -6.78 -8.89 -38.34
N GLU A 301 -5.93 -9.06 -39.35
CA GLU A 301 -6.24 -8.60 -40.69
C GLU A 301 -7.61 -9.16 -41.06
N SER A 302 -8.61 -8.30 -41.05
CA SER A 302 -9.95 -8.63 -41.53
C SER A 302 -9.90 -8.87 -43.03
N GLY A 303 -10.05 -10.12 -43.38
CA GLY A 303 -10.20 -10.84 -44.59
C GLY A 303 -10.36 -10.06 -45.90
N LYS A 304 -9.63 -10.55 -46.87
CA LYS A 304 -10.09 -10.59 -48.26
C LYS A 304 -10.72 -11.96 -48.52
#